data_43ff6af94357358fa7d7229f825c42c8
#
_entry.id   43ff6af94357358fa7d7229f825c42c8
#
_cell.length_a   1.000
_cell.length_b   1.000
_cell.length_c   1.000
_cell.angle_alpha   90.00
_cell.angle_beta   90.00
_cell.angle_gamma   90.00
#
_symmetry.space_group_name_H-M   'P 1'
#
loop_
_entity.id
_entity.type
_entity.pdbx_description
1 polymer ?
#
loop_
_entity_poly.entity_id
_entity_poly.type
_entity_poly.pdbx_seq_one_letter_code
_entity_poly.pdbx_strand_id
1 'polypeptide(L)'
;MQLVVETMNSVIAAHGGPLLPYEKAGALTGLPLDAMFRLAWPDILAADVERYRDEYRAQYAAVAIPATRLYRGARTTLRDFHAAGLLQATVTGKRAADCEQILRGLGLKKDIDVYLGGDSAPRPKPAPDLAEHAMSRLGVSPEESVVIGDSEADLAMGKAAGAHTIQVLWGFSREPLPDAEYSVRTWRELRAVVLALGGPKPGILGRRGPLRS
;
A
#
# COMPACT_ATOMS: atom_id res chain seq x y z
N MET A 1 -2.00 9.35 -8.20
CA MET A 1 -3.10 9.02 -9.15
C MET A 1 -2.80 9.49 -10.58
N GLN A 2 -2.37 10.73 -10.78
CA GLN A 2 -2.11 11.28 -12.13
C GLN A 2 -1.25 10.36 -13.01
N LEU A 3 -0.09 9.93 -12.52
CA LEU A 3 0.83 9.04 -13.24
C LEU A 3 0.20 7.68 -13.61
N VAL A 4 -0.70 7.15 -12.77
CA VAL A 4 -1.44 5.90 -13.06
C VAL A 4 -2.33 6.08 -14.29
N VAL A 5 -3.10 7.17 -14.34
CA VAL A 5 -4.02 7.48 -15.46
C VAL A 5 -3.22 7.80 -16.72
N GLU A 6 -2.16 8.58 -16.63
CA GLU A 6 -1.32 8.93 -17.79
C GLU A 6 -0.69 7.68 -18.41
N THR A 7 -0.12 6.80 -17.58
CA THR A 7 0.47 5.54 -18.08
C THR A 7 -0.60 4.61 -18.67
N MET A 8 -1.76 4.50 -18.02
CA MET A 8 -2.86 3.70 -18.55
C MET A 8 -3.35 4.22 -19.90
N ASN A 9 -3.55 5.52 -19.99
CA ASN A 9 -3.96 6.17 -21.25
C ASN A 9 -2.89 6.01 -22.35
N SER A 10 -1.60 6.03 -22.00
CA SER A 10 -0.52 5.77 -22.97
C SER A 10 -0.64 4.38 -23.59
N VAL A 11 -0.89 3.35 -22.77
CA VAL A 11 -1.08 1.96 -23.26
C VAL A 11 -2.37 1.85 -24.05
N ILE A 12 -3.48 2.35 -23.53
CA ILE A 12 -4.80 2.28 -24.21
C ILE A 12 -4.75 2.96 -25.58
N ALA A 13 -4.16 4.17 -25.65
CA ALA A 13 -4.03 4.92 -26.90
C ALA A 13 -3.16 4.21 -27.94
N ALA A 14 -2.06 3.55 -27.50
CA ALA A 14 -1.18 2.78 -28.40
C ALA A 14 -1.93 1.61 -29.09
N HIS A 15 -3.03 1.15 -28.51
CA HIS A 15 -3.87 0.07 -29.04
C HIS A 15 -5.24 0.52 -29.52
N GLY A 16 -5.45 1.84 -29.71
CA GLY A 16 -6.67 2.40 -30.29
C GLY A 16 -7.89 2.39 -29.37
N GLY A 17 -7.70 2.18 -28.08
CA GLY A 17 -8.78 2.20 -27.09
C GLY A 17 -9.17 3.61 -26.63
N PRO A 18 -10.28 3.74 -25.86
CA PRO A 18 -10.79 5.02 -25.38
C PRO A 18 -9.95 5.56 -24.23
N LEU A 19 -9.61 6.85 -24.25
CA LEU A 19 -8.91 7.48 -23.14
C LEU A 19 -9.81 7.57 -21.90
N LEU A 20 -9.28 7.21 -20.74
CA LEU A 20 -9.93 7.39 -19.45
C LEU A 20 -9.81 8.86 -19.02
N PRO A 21 -10.92 9.57 -18.81
CA PRO A 21 -10.90 10.92 -18.25
C PRO A 21 -10.34 10.91 -16.82
N TYR A 22 -9.57 11.93 -16.47
CA TYR A 22 -8.93 12.03 -15.14
C TYR A 22 -9.96 12.06 -13.99
N GLU A 23 -11.14 12.63 -14.23
CA GLU A 23 -12.24 12.69 -13.27
C GLU A 23 -12.75 11.30 -12.85
N LYS A 24 -12.55 10.29 -13.70
CA LYS A 24 -12.87 8.89 -13.40
C LYS A 24 -11.74 8.14 -12.68
N ALA A 25 -10.59 8.77 -12.49
CA ALA A 25 -9.43 8.15 -11.86
C ALA A 25 -9.72 7.61 -10.44
N GLY A 26 -10.64 8.26 -9.73
CA GLY A 26 -11.09 7.82 -8.41
C GLY A 26 -11.63 6.40 -8.39
N ALA A 27 -12.37 6.01 -9.44
CA ALA A 27 -12.94 4.67 -9.57
C ALA A 27 -11.89 3.56 -9.77
N LEU A 28 -10.66 3.91 -10.13
CA LEU A 28 -9.55 2.96 -10.28
C LEU A 28 -8.85 2.64 -8.95
N THR A 29 -9.09 3.43 -7.92
CA THR A 29 -8.35 3.31 -6.66
C THR A 29 -8.67 2.01 -5.96
N GLY A 30 -7.61 1.27 -5.60
CA GLY A 30 -7.74 -0.02 -4.91
C GLY A 30 -8.09 -1.20 -5.81
N LEU A 31 -8.41 -0.99 -7.08
CA LEU A 31 -8.69 -2.08 -8.01
C LEU A 31 -7.42 -2.81 -8.45
N PRO A 32 -7.49 -4.13 -8.68
CA PRO A 32 -6.48 -4.86 -9.43
C PRO A 32 -6.33 -4.28 -10.85
N LEU A 33 -5.11 -4.35 -11.41
CA LEU A 33 -4.81 -3.72 -12.70
C LEU A 33 -5.69 -4.24 -13.85
N ASP A 34 -6.04 -5.52 -13.84
CA ASP A 34 -6.96 -6.12 -14.83
C ASP A 34 -8.36 -5.49 -14.76
N ALA A 35 -8.87 -5.27 -13.55
CA ALA A 35 -10.15 -4.60 -13.34
C ALA A 35 -10.08 -3.12 -13.76
N MET A 36 -8.94 -2.46 -13.53
CA MET A 36 -8.71 -1.10 -13.99
C MET A 36 -8.77 -1.00 -15.52
N PHE A 37 -8.14 -1.92 -16.27
CA PHE A 37 -8.21 -1.95 -17.72
C PHE A 37 -9.64 -2.19 -18.22
N ARG A 38 -10.37 -3.13 -17.63
CA ARG A 38 -11.77 -3.41 -18.01
C ARG A 38 -12.70 -2.24 -17.72
N LEU A 39 -12.44 -1.51 -16.64
CA LEU A 39 -13.21 -0.29 -16.32
C LEU A 39 -12.90 0.85 -17.28
N ALA A 40 -11.60 1.01 -17.64
CA ALA A 40 -11.16 2.05 -18.58
C ALA A 40 -11.56 1.76 -20.02
N TRP A 41 -11.57 0.48 -20.40
CA TRP A 41 -11.89 0.00 -21.73
C TRP A 41 -12.83 -1.21 -21.66
N PRO A 42 -14.17 -1.03 -21.55
CA PRO A 42 -15.14 -2.12 -21.39
C PRO A 42 -15.09 -3.19 -22.50
N ASP A 43 -14.79 -2.78 -23.74
CA ASP A 43 -14.73 -3.66 -24.91
C ASP A 43 -13.36 -4.32 -25.12
N ILE A 44 -12.42 -4.19 -24.16
CA ILE A 44 -11.09 -4.81 -24.25
C ILE A 44 -11.23 -6.33 -24.36
N LEU A 45 -10.52 -6.95 -25.30
CA LEU A 45 -10.52 -8.38 -25.45
C LEU A 45 -9.80 -9.04 -24.23
N ALA A 46 -10.39 -10.09 -23.69
CA ALA A 46 -9.83 -10.79 -22.52
C ALA A 46 -8.40 -11.26 -22.76
N ALA A 47 -8.08 -11.68 -23.98
CA ALA A 47 -6.75 -12.12 -24.41
C ALA A 47 -5.68 -10.99 -24.41
N ASP A 48 -6.10 -9.73 -24.53
CA ASP A 48 -5.19 -8.58 -24.61
C ASP A 48 -4.89 -7.97 -23.22
N VAL A 49 -5.74 -8.21 -22.23
CA VAL A 49 -5.61 -7.63 -20.89
C VAL A 49 -4.23 -7.92 -20.28
N GLU A 50 -3.75 -9.16 -20.41
CA GLU A 50 -2.44 -9.56 -19.87
C GLU A 50 -1.29 -8.80 -20.54
N ARG A 51 -1.31 -8.72 -21.85
CA ARG A 51 -0.30 -7.99 -22.63
C ARG A 51 -0.28 -6.50 -22.27
N TYR A 52 -1.45 -5.84 -22.22
CA TYR A 52 -1.53 -4.41 -21.89
C TYR A 52 -1.17 -4.13 -20.44
N ARG A 53 -1.50 -5.06 -19.54
CA ARG A 53 -1.04 -5.00 -18.15
C ARG A 53 0.49 -5.02 -18.05
N ASP A 54 1.16 -5.87 -18.83
CA ASP A 54 2.62 -5.97 -18.78
C ASP A 54 3.29 -4.76 -19.44
N GLU A 55 2.74 -4.22 -20.52
CA GLU A 55 3.15 -2.95 -21.09
C GLU A 55 2.99 -1.79 -20.09
N TYR A 56 1.83 -1.72 -19.43
CA TYR A 56 1.60 -0.73 -18.37
C TYR A 56 2.66 -0.84 -17.26
N ARG A 57 2.93 -2.05 -16.79
CA ARG A 57 3.93 -2.28 -15.74
C ARG A 57 5.32 -1.80 -16.14
N ALA A 58 5.74 -2.11 -17.36
CA ALA A 58 7.04 -1.66 -17.88
C ALA A 58 7.11 -0.14 -17.96
N GLN A 59 6.10 0.51 -18.56
CA GLN A 59 6.04 1.96 -18.67
C GLN A 59 5.93 2.63 -17.30
N TYR A 60 5.05 2.12 -16.41
CA TYR A 60 4.87 2.68 -15.07
C TYR A 60 6.15 2.58 -14.23
N ALA A 61 6.85 1.45 -14.26
CA ALA A 61 8.10 1.27 -13.53
C ALA A 61 9.17 2.28 -13.96
N ALA A 62 9.30 2.52 -15.28
CA ALA A 62 10.27 3.46 -15.83
C ALA A 62 10.05 4.90 -15.36
N VAL A 63 8.78 5.30 -15.16
CA VAL A 63 8.42 6.69 -14.79
C VAL A 63 8.16 6.84 -13.30
N ALA A 64 7.45 5.87 -12.68
CA ALA A 64 7.00 5.98 -11.30
C ALA A 64 8.15 5.93 -10.29
N ILE A 65 9.13 5.06 -10.53
CA ILE A 65 10.27 4.90 -9.62
C ILE A 65 11.06 6.21 -9.46
N PRO A 66 11.52 6.86 -10.55
CA PRO A 66 12.22 8.14 -10.44
C PRO A 66 11.31 9.30 -10.02
N ALA A 67 10.01 9.23 -10.30
CA ALA A 67 9.05 10.27 -9.97
C ALA A 67 8.52 10.20 -8.52
N THR A 68 8.62 9.04 -7.85
CA THR A 68 8.09 8.88 -6.49
C THR A 68 8.83 9.78 -5.50
N ARG A 69 8.06 10.49 -4.69
CA ARG A 69 8.57 11.36 -3.63
C ARG A 69 7.92 11.00 -2.30
N LEU A 70 8.68 11.14 -1.24
CA LEU A 70 8.16 10.97 0.12
C LEU A 70 7.32 12.19 0.52
N TYR A 71 6.21 11.94 1.20
CA TYR A 71 5.58 12.98 1.98
C TYR A 71 6.56 13.52 3.03
N ARG A 72 6.54 14.85 3.22
CA ARG A 72 7.37 15.51 4.24
C ARG A 72 7.01 14.93 5.63
N GLY A 73 7.99 14.34 6.32
CA GLY A 73 7.80 13.69 7.62
C GLY A 73 7.77 12.16 7.57
N ALA A 74 7.53 11.54 6.41
CA ALA A 74 7.46 10.08 6.29
C ALA A 74 8.75 9.40 6.78
N ARG A 75 9.92 9.84 6.27
CA ARG A 75 11.22 9.26 6.65
C ARG A 75 11.48 9.32 8.15
N THR A 76 11.22 10.48 8.76
CA THR A 76 11.41 10.67 10.20
C THR A 76 10.51 9.73 10.99
N THR A 77 9.23 9.65 10.60
CA THR A 77 8.26 8.79 11.29
C THR A 77 8.61 7.31 11.22
N LEU A 78 9.01 6.81 10.03
CA LEU A 78 9.42 5.41 9.88
C LEU A 78 10.67 5.10 10.72
N ARG A 79 11.65 6.01 10.76
CA ARG A 79 12.84 5.85 11.62
C ARG A 79 12.51 5.87 13.10
N ASP A 80 11.59 6.73 13.52
CA ASP A 80 11.16 6.78 14.91
C ASP A 80 10.44 5.50 15.33
N PHE A 81 9.60 4.92 14.45
CA PHE A 81 8.98 3.62 14.67
C PHE A 81 10.03 2.51 14.78
N HIS A 82 10.98 2.48 13.86
CA HIS A 82 12.09 1.53 13.91
C HIS A 82 12.92 1.69 15.20
N ALA A 83 13.25 2.90 15.62
CA ALA A 83 13.97 3.20 16.85
C ALA A 83 13.18 2.80 18.10
N ALA A 84 11.85 2.89 18.06
CA ALA A 84 10.96 2.40 19.11
C ALA A 84 10.80 0.86 19.13
N GLY A 85 11.47 0.13 18.22
CA GLY A 85 11.42 -1.33 18.13
C GLY A 85 10.22 -1.88 17.41
N LEU A 86 9.40 -1.03 16.75
CA LEU A 86 8.27 -1.48 15.94
C LEU A 86 8.76 -2.12 14.64
N LEU A 87 8.17 -3.26 14.31
CA LEU A 87 8.37 -3.94 13.02
C LEU A 87 7.50 -3.29 11.96
N GLN A 88 8.03 -3.14 10.75
CA GLN A 88 7.37 -2.42 9.68
C GLN A 88 7.29 -3.23 8.40
N ALA A 89 6.12 -3.32 7.79
CA ALA A 89 5.90 -3.97 6.50
C ALA A 89 5.19 -3.05 5.51
N THR A 90 5.40 -3.28 4.23
CA THR A 90 4.54 -2.71 3.19
C THR A 90 3.47 -3.70 2.79
N VAL A 91 2.24 -3.19 2.58
CA VAL A 91 1.09 -3.92 2.06
C VAL A 91 0.46 -3.09 0.94
N THR A 92 0.94 -3.24 -0.28
CA THR A 92 0.59 -2.37 -1.42
C THR A 92 0.04 -3.17 -2.60
N GLY A 93 -0.84 -2.55 -3.42
CA GLY A 93 -1.27 -3.13 -4.69
C GLY A 93 -0.19 -3.19 -5.79
N LYS A 94 0.97 -2.50 -5.60
CA LYS A 94 2.13 -2.65 -6.49
C LYS A 94 2.75 -4.05 -6.30
N ARG A 95 3.52 -4.53 -7.30
CA ARG A 95 4.32 -5.76 -7.10
C ARG A 95 5.37 -5.53 -6.00
N ALA A 96 5.69 -6.59 -5.28
CA ALA A 96 6.69 -6.55 -4.20
C ALA A 96 8.06 -6.03 -4.71
N ALA A 97 8.51 -6.50 -5.88
CA ALA A 97 9.75 -6.04 -6.51
C ALA A 97 9.76 -4.54 -6.83
N ASP A 98 8.65 -4.00 -7.36
CA ASP A 98 8.53 -2.57 -7.67
C ASP A 98 8.52 -1.73 -6.37
N CYS A 99 7.83 -2.22 -5.34
CA CYS A 99 7.81 -1.60 -4.02
C CYS A 99 9.22 -1.54 -3.41
N GLU A 100 9.93 -2.67 -3.40
CA GLU A 100 11.30 -2.74 -2.89
C GLU A 100 12.23 -1.79 -3.65
N GLN A 101 12.13 -1.72 -4.98
CA GLN A 101 12.94 -0.82 -5.79
C GLN A 101 12.67 0.66 -5.49
N ILE A 102 11.41 1.05 -5.31
CA ILE A 102 11.01 2.40 -4.89
C ILE A 102 11.62 2.73 -3.52
N LEU A 103 11.47 1.84 -2.55
CA LEU A 103 11.96 2.07 -1.19
C LEU A 103 13.49 2.13 -1.13
N ARG A 104 14.20 1.34 -1.96
CA ARG A 104 15.65 1.44 -2.14
C ARG A 104 16.04 2.82 -2.68
N GLY A 105 15.41 3.25 -3.76
CA GLY A 105 15.66 4.56 -4.38
C GLY A 105 15.39 5.73 -3.43
N LEU A 106 14.42 5.57 -2.53
CA LEU A 106 14.09 6.53 -1.49
C LEU A 106 14.97 6.40 -0.23
N GLY A 107 15.89 5.43 -0.15
CA GLY A 107 16.76 5.21 1.00
C GLY A 107 16.03 4.76 2.27
N LEU A 108 14.92 4.03 2.12
CA LEU A 108 14.08 3.53 3.22
C LEU A 108 14.24 2.04 3.50
N LYS A 109 15.13 1.34 2.75
CA LYS A 109 15.28 -0.11 2.88
C LYS A 109 15.58 -0.58 4.32
N LYS A 110 16.27 0.24 5.10
CA LYS A 110 16.65 -0.13 6.49
C LYS A 110 15.51 0.07 7.49
N ASP A 111 14.49 0.82 7.10
CA ASP A 111 13.39 1.20 7.97
C ASP A 111 12.17 0.27 7.81
N ILE A 112 12.21 -0.66 6.83
CA ILE A 112 11.13 -1.61 6.53
C ILE A 112 11.66 -3.03 6.64
N ASP A 113 11.02 -3.88 7.43
CA ASP A 113 11.44 -5.26 7.69
C ASP A 113 10.93 -6.24 6.63
N VAL A 114 9.71 -6.02 6.11
CA VAL A 114 9.07 -6.91 5.12
C VAL A 114 8.44 -6.10 3.98
N TYR A 115 8.73 -6.52 2.73
CA TYR A 115 8.16 -5.92 1.52
C TYR A 115 7.16 -6.89 0.90
N LEU A 116 5.87 -6.52 0.94
CA LEU A 116 4.81 -7.27 0.28
C LEU A 116 4.09 -6.38 -0.72
N GLY A 117 3.78 -6.96 -1.85
CA GLY A 117 3.03 -6.35 -2.94
C GLY A 117 1.76 -7.12 -3.25
N GLY A 118 0.98 -6.65 -4.22
CA GLY A 118 -0.26 -7.30 -4.65
C GLY A 118 -0.07 -8.71 -5.24
N ASP A 119 1.16 -9.07 -5.58
CA ASP A 119 1.58 -10.40 -6.02
C ASP A 119 2.07 -11.30 -4.88
N SER A 120 2.04 -10.84 -3.64
CA SER A 120 2.48 -11.60 -2.46
C SER A 120 1.35 -12.35 -1.76
N ALA A 121 0.12 -12.24 -2.23
CA ALA A 121 -1.03 -12.89 -1.64
C ALA A 121 -2.06 -13.27 -2.74
N PRO A 122 -2.85 -14.35 -2.54
CA PRO A 122 -3.77 -14.86 -3.56
C PRO A 122 -4.93 -13.91 -3.84
N ARG A 123 -5.45 -13.22 -2.84
CA ARG A 123 -6.56 -12.27 -2.99
C ARG A 123 -6.07 -10.83 -2.75
N PRO A 124 -6.42 -9.89 -3.66
CA PRO A 124 -6.05 -8.49 -3.49
C PRO A 124 -6.86 -7.84 -2.37
N LYS A 125 -6.43 -6.66 -1.92
CA LYS A 125 -7.22 -5.79 -1.06
C LYS A 125 -8.62 -5.56 -1.69
N PRO A 126 -9.71 -5.62 -0.92
CA PRO A 126 -9.82 -5.53 0.54
C PRO A 126 -9.72 -6.87 1.30
N ALA A 127 -9.39 -8.00 0.65
CA ALA A 127 -9.20 -9.27 1.35
C ALA A 127 -8.04 -9.16 2.38
N PRO A 128 -8.11 -9.91 3.51
CA PRO A 128 -7.13 -9.80 4.59
C PRO A 128 -5.76 -10.39 4.26
N ASP A 129 -5.66 -11.19 3.21
CA ASP A 129 -4.53 -12.07 2.88
C ASP A 129 -3.16 -11.36 2.95
N LEU A 130 -3.08 -10.14 2.42
CA LEU A 130 -1.81 -9.40 2.38
C LEU A 130 -1.39 -8.92 3.78
N ALA A 131 -2.35 -8.51 4.61
CA ALA A 131 -2.08 -8.11 6.00
C ALA A 131 -1.73 -9.33 6.86
N GLU A 132 -2.46 -10.43 6.72
CA GLU A 132 -2.16 -11.71 7.41
C GLU A 132 -0.78 -12.23 7.05
N HIS A 133 -0.40 -12.16 5.76
CA HIS A 133 0.93 -12.54 5.31
C HIS A 133 2.01 -11.64 5.94
N ALA A 134 1.78 -10.33 6.02
CA ALA A 134 2.71 -9.40 6.69
C ALA A 134 2.90 -9.76 8.17
N MET A 135 1.81 -9.98 8.89
CA MET A 135 1.84 -10.37 10.31
C MET A 135 2.56 -11.70 10.52
N SER A 136 2.27 -12.70 9.69
CA SER A 136 2.97 -14.01 9.72
C SER A 136 4.47 -13.86 9.49
N ARG A 137 4.89 -13.04 8.51
CA ARG A 137 6.31 -12.79 8.22
C ARG A 137 7.03 -12.03 9.33
N LEU A 138 6.32 -11.18 10.04
CA LEU A 138 6.84 -10.41 11.18
C LEU A 138 6.76 -11.19 12.50
N GLY A 139 5.99 -12.27 12.57
CA GLY A 139 5.78 -13.07 13.78
C GLY A 139 4.97 -12.34 14.86
N VAL A 140 3.97 -11.55 14.43
CA VAL A 140 3.11 -10.75 15.31
C VAL A 140 1.65 -11.17 15.18
N SER A 141 0.85 -10.94 16.23
CA SER A 141 -0.59 -11.21 16.19
C SER A 141 -1.38 -10.04 15.59
N PRO A 142 -2.64 -10.27 15.16
CA PRO A 142 -3.50 -9.19 14.67
C PRO A 142 -3.68 -8.05 15.69
N GLU A 143 -3.88 -8.38 16.95
CA GLU A 143 -4.11 -7.42 18.04
C GLU A 143 -2.88 -6.58 18.39
N GLU A 144 -1.70 -7.01 17.94
CA GLU A 144 -0.43 -6.28 18.06
C GLU A 144 -0.10 -5.50 16.80
N SER A 145 -0.98 -5.53 15.82
CA SER A 145 -0.73 -4.99 14.47
C SER A 145 -1.65 -3.81 14.18
N VAL A 146 -1.13 -2.90 13.36
CA VAL A 146 -1.91 -1.77 12.84
C VAL A 146 -1.71 -1.65 11.34
N VAL A 147 -2.80 -1.58 10.59
CA VAL A 147 -2.81 -1.25 9.17
C VAL A 147 -3.04 0.25 9.01
N ILE A 148 -2.11 0.91 8.34
CA ILE A 148 -2.15 2.34 8.06
C ILE A 148 -2.38 2.51 6.56
N GLY A 149 -3.45 3.21 6.18
CA GLY A 149 -3.80 3.40 4.79
C GLY A 149 -4.58 4.68 4.52
N ASP A 150 -4.86 4.96 3.27
CA ASP A 150 -5.58 6.16 2.82
C ASP A 150 -6.83 5.84 1.97
N SER A 151 -7.13 4.56 1.80
CA SER A 151 -8.27 4.07 1.02
C SER A 151 -9.16 3.13 1.83
N GLU A 152 -10.42 3.02 1.42
CA GLU A 152 -11.37 2.07 1.98
C GLU A 152 -10.85 0.62 1.91
N ALA A 153 -10.18 0.27 0.82
CA ALA A 153 -9.62 -1.08 0.64
C ALA A 153 -8.50 -1.40 1.65
N ASP A 154 -7.72 -0.40 2.08
CA ASP A 154 -6.70 -0.60 3.12
C ASP A 154 -7.32 -0.88 4.48
N LEU A 155 -8.33 -0.09 4.85
CA LEU A 155 -9.00 -0.20 6.15
C LEU A 155 -9.82 -1.50 6.23
N ALA A 156 -10.56 -1.83 5.18
CA ALA A 156 -11.31 -3.07 5.10
C ALA A 156 -10.39 -4.30 5.20
N MET A 157 -9.22 -4.28 4.55
CA MET A 157 -8.20 -5.32 4.69
C MET A 157 -7.73 -5.44 6.15
N GLY A 158 -7.37 -4.33 6.79
CA GLY A 158 -6.91 -4.33 8.19
C GLY A 158 -7.95 -4.87 9.15
N LYS A 159 -9.19 -4.39 9.02
CA LYS A 159 -10.34 -4.84 9.81
C LYS A 159 -10.63 -6.32 9.60
N ALA A 160 -10.63 -6.80 8.36
CA ALA A 160 -10.85 -8.21 8.04
C ALA A 160 -9.74 -9.13 8.59
N ALA A 161 -8.51 -8.62 8.70
CA ALA A 161 -7.38 -9.31 9.29
C ALA A 161 -7.35 -9.23 10.84
N GLY A 162 -8.28 -8.52 11.47
CA GLY A 162 -8.34 -8.34 12.93
C GLY A 162 -7.30 -7.36 13.49
N ALA A 163 -6.64 -6.59 12.65
CA ALA A 163 -5.68 -5.57 13.05
C ALA A 163 -6.37 -4.23 13.35
N HIS A 164 -5.72 -3.38 14.15
CA HIS A 164 -6.12 -1.97 14.29
C HIS A 164 -6.01 -1.25 12.94
N THR A 165 -6.84 -0.24 12.72
CA THR A 165 -6.85 0.54 11.47
C THR A 165 -6.67 2.03 11.71
N ILE A 166 -5.73 2.63 11.00
CA ILE A 166 -5.49 4.09 11.02
C ILE A 166 -5.60 4.62 9.60
N GLN A 167 -6.55 5.52 9.40
CA GLN A 167 -6.63 6.29 8.16
C GLN A 167 -5.75 7.52 8.22
N VAL A 168 -4.96 7.74 7.16
CA VAL A 168 -4.22 8.98 6.95
C VAL A 168 -4.97 9.89 5.98
N LEU A 169 -5.33 11.11 6.44
CA LEU A 169 -6.17 12.06 5.67
C LEU A 169 -5.39 12.98 4.72
N TRP A 170 -4.11 12.71 4.48
CA TRP A 170 -3.29 13.40 3.47
C TRP A 170 -3.07 12.57 2.20
N GLY A 171 -3.70 11.39 2.11
CA GLY A 171 -3.65 10.50 0.96
C GLY A 171 -4.81 10.70 -0.02
N PHE A 172 -5.38 9.58 -0.48
CA PHE A 172 -6.47 9.54 -1.45
C PHE A 172 -7.79 10.07 -0.86
N SER A 173 -8.28 9.45 0.23
CA SER A 173 -9.46 9.94 0.95
C SER A 173 -9.05 10.99 1.98
N ARG A 174 -9.67 12.16 1.92
CA ARG A 174 -9.40 13.28 2.84
C ARG A 174 -10.45 13.43 3.94
N GLU A 175 -11.54 12.66 3.84
CA GLU A 175 -12.60 12.60 4.84
C GLU A 175 -12.52 11.26 5.58
N PRO A 176 -12.92 11.23 6.86
CA PRO A 176 -12.96 10.00 7.64
C PRO A 176 -13.84 8.93 7.00
N LEU A 177 -13.33 7.70 6.94
CA LEU A 177 -14.02 6.53 6.42
C LEU A 177 -14.60 5.70 7.57
N PRO A 178 -15.76 5.01 7.37
CA PRO A 178 -16.45 4.28 8.44
C PRO A 178 -15.63 3.17 9.11
N ASP A 179 -14.73 2.53 8.36
CA ASP A 179 -13.91 1.41 8.86
C ASP A 179 -12.58 1.85 9.51
N ALA A 180 -12.35 3.16 9.63
CA ALA A 180 -11.21 3.70 10.35
C ALA A 180 -11.46 3.69 11.86
N GLU A 181 -10.64 2.94 12.60
CA GLU A 181 -10.64 3.04 14.07
C GLU A 181 -10.10 4.40 14.52
N TYR A 182 -9.08 4.89 13.80
CA TYR A 182 -8.51 6.22 13.97
C TYR A 182 -8.36 6.92 12.63
N SER A 183 -8.59 8.24 12.59
CA SER A 183 -8.30 9.09 11.45
C SER A 183 -7.35 10.21 11.86
N VAL A 184 -6.23 10.36 11.15
CA VAL A 184 -5.17 11.30 11.50
C VAL A 184 -4.86 12.25 10.35
N ARG A 185 -4.58 13.52 10.66
CA ARG A 185 -4.30 14.60 9.69
C ARG A 185 -2.80 14.91 9.56
N THR A 186 -1.99 14.46 10.51
CA THR A 186 -0.57 14.78 10.58
C THR A 186 0.27 13.57 10.98
N TRP A 187 1.54 13.57 10.56
CA TRP A 187 2.53 12.57 11.01
C TRP A 187 2.72 12.57 12.53
N ARG A 188 2.53 13.71 13.19
CA ARG A 188 2.60 13.80 14.65
C ARG A 188 1.45 13.03 15.31
N GLU A 189 0.24 13.19 14.81
CA GLU A 189 -0.92 12.43 15.30
C GLU A 189 -0.76 10.93 15.03
N LEU A 190 -0.31 10.55 13.81
CA LEU A 190 -0.02 9.17 13.47
C LEU A 190 0.96 8.53 14.47
N ARG A 191 2.08 9.21 14.73
CA ARG A 191 3.06 8.72 15.71
C ARG A 191 2.46 8.58 17.10
N ALA A 192 1.67 9.53 17.56
CA ALA A 192 1.04 9.48 18.87
C ALA A 192 0.10 8.27 19.00
N VAL A 193 -0.75 8.03 17.99
CA VAL A 193 -1.68 6.89 17.99
C VAL A 193 -0.93 5.57 17.92
N VAL A 194 0.02 5.41 16.99
CA VAL A 194 0.79 4.16 16.84
C VAL A 194 1.57 3.82 18.11
N LEU A 195 2.23 4.80 18.72
CA LEU A 195 2.99 4.59 19.96
C LEU A 195 2.07 4.30 21.16
N ALA A 196 0.87 4.86 21.19
CA ALA A 196 -0.12 4.55 22.22
C ALA A 196 -0.67 3.11 22.09
N LEU A 197 -0.89 2.63 20.86
CA LEU A 197 -1.29 1.24 20.59
C LEU A 197 -0.15 0.25 20.88
N GLY A 198 1.09 0.61 20.51
CA GLY A 198 2.29 -0.20 20.73
C GLY A 198 2.95 0.00 22.09
N GLY A 199 2.34 0.75 23.01
CA GLY A 199 2.87 0.98 24.36
C GLY A 199 3.08 -0.32 25.12
N PRO A 200 4.03 -0.37 26.09
CA PRO A 200 4.39 -1.59 26.77
C PRO A 200 3.16 -2.18 27.45
N LYS A 201 2.64 -3.28 26.90
CA LYS A 201 1.78 -4.17 27.69
C LYS A 201 2.64 -4.64 28.85
N PRO A 202 2.23 -4.48 30.12
CA PRO A 202 3.03 -4.90 31.24
C PRO A 202 3.26 -6.42 31.14
N GLY A 203 4.47 -6.84 30.79
CA GLY A 203 4.90 -8.23 30.85
C GLY A 203 5.61 -8.83 29.63
N ILE A 204 5.76 -8.16 28.50
CA ILE A 204 6.45 -8.76 27.35
C ILE A 204 7.56 -7.83 26.85
N LEU A 205 8.77 -8.06 27.36
CA LEU A 205 10.01 -7.61 26.73
C LEU A 205 10.29 -8.56 25.55
N GLY A 206 9.69 -8.28 24.40
CA GLY A 206 10.03 -8.92 23.13
C GLY A 206 11.41 -8.47 22.67
N ARG A 207 12.44 -9.22 23.03
CA ARG A 207 13.78 -9.07 22.45
C ARG A 207 13.68 -9.41 20.97
N ARG A 208 14.25 -8.56 20.10
CA ARG A 208 14.57 -8.91 18.72
C ARG A 208 15.33 -10.25 18.70
N GLY A 209 14.63 -11.34 18.43
CA GLY A 209 15.26 -12.60 18.08
C GLY A 209 15.74 -12.54 16.63
N PRO A 210 16.79 -13.24 16.22
CA PRO A 210 17.22 -13.27 14.84
C PRO A 210 16.11 -13.83 13.96
N LEU A 211 15.81 -13.12 12.88
CA LEU A 211 14.91 -13.58 11.81
C LEU A 211 15.41 -14.96 11.34
N ARG A 212 14.58 -15.98 11.45
CA ARG A 212 14.89 -17.29 10.90
C ARG A 212 14.83 -17.18 9.37
N SER A 213 15.93 -17.57 8.75
CA SER A 213 16.17 -17.69 7.30
C SER A 213 15.23 -18.72 6.65
#